data_e02917b95b44517cfb71339cd16bfdab
#
_entry.id   e02917b95b44517cfb71339cd16bfdab
#
_cell.length_a   1.000
_cell.length_b   1.000
_cell.length_c   1.000
_cell.angle_alpha   90.00
_cell.angle_beta   90.00
_cell.angle_gamma   90.00
#
_symmetry.space_group_name_H-M   'P 1'
#
loop_
_entity.id
_entity.type
_entity.pdbx_description
1 polymer ?
#
loop_
_entity_poly.entity_id
_entity_poly.type
_entity_poly.pdbx_seq_one_letter_code
_entity_poly.pdbx_strand_id
1 'polypeptide(L)'
;SLYSIAKHEVERRLWELHREGLKTVVLFGAAETGELVYSAAKTTPIRIVGFVDNDATKHRMLFGKIPVSSPDTIEAYQPDGVLIASSGETDAICRQLRHLSEKGVSIVTL
;
A
#
# COMPACT_ATOMS: atom_id res chain seq x y z
N SER A 1 22.63 -3.31 -6.14
CA SER A 1 22.57 -2.30 -5.07
C SER A 1 21.58 -2.74 -3.99
N LEU A 2 21.65 -2.10 -2.85
CA LEU A 2 20.69 -2.37 -1.77
C LEU A 2 19.26 -2.08 -2.21
N TYR A 3 19.06 -1.03 -3.00
CA TYR A 3 17.75 -0.70 -3.54
C TYR A 3 17.22 -1.84 -4.42
N SER A 4 18.04 -2.38 -5.29
CA SER A 4 17.65 -3.48 -6.19
C SER A 4 17.28 -4.74 -5.40
N ILE A 5 18.03 -5.06 -4.35
CA ILE A 5 17.76 -6.21 -3.49
C ILE A 5 16.42 -6.02 -2.78
N ALA A 6 16.21 -4.85 -2.18
CA ALA A 6 14.96 -4.52 -1.51
C ALA A 6 13.76 -4.58 -2.47
N LYS A 7 13.93 -4.06 -3.68
CA LYS A 7 12.87 -4.08 -4.69
C LYS A 7 12.51 -5.51 -5.08
N HIS A 8 13.49 -6.39 -5.29
CA HIS A 8 13.24 -7.79 -5.61
C HIS A 8 12.49 -8.52 -4.50
N GLU A 9 12.86 -8.25 -3.24
CA GLU A 9 12.14 -8.84 -2.09
C GLU A 9 10.68 -8.38 -2.04
N VAL A 10 10.43 -7.10 -2.31
CA VAL A 10 9.06 -6.59 -2.36
C VAL A 10 8.29 -7.21 -3.52
N GLU A 11 8.90 -7.30 -4.71
CA GLU A 11 8.28 -7.95 -5.87
C GLU A 11 7.85 -9.38 -5.52
N ARG A 12 8.74 -10.15 -4.88
CA ARG A 12 8.45 -11.52 -4.47
C ARG A 12 7.25 -11.57 -3.52
N ARG A 13 7.21 -10.67 -2.55
CA ARG A 13 6.10 -10.59 -1.60
C ARG A 13 4.78 -10.24 -2.29
N LEU A 14 4.83 -9.31 -3.24
CA LEU A 14 3.64 -8.93 -4.01
C LEU A 14 3.11 -10.10 -4.85
N TRP A 15 3.99 -10.88 -5.46
CA TRP A 15 3.58 -12.08 -6.17
C TRP A 15 2.90 -13.10 -5.24
N GLU A 16 3.42 -13.27 -4.02
CA GLU A 16 2.80 -14.15 -3.03
C GLU A 16 1.40 -13.66 -2.68
N LEU A 17 1.24 -12.37 -2.41
CA LEU A 17 -0.04 -11.77 -2.08
C LEU A 17 -1.04 -11.94 -3.23
N HIS A 18 -0.59 -11.79 -4.45
CA HIS A 18 -1.45 -12.01 -5.62
C HIS A 18 -1.94 -13.46 -5.68
N ARG A 19 -1.07 -14.41 -5.42
CA ARG A 19 -1.46 -15.83 -5.37
C ARG A 19 -2.46 -16.11 -4.26
N GLU A 20 -2.44 -15.31 -3.19
CA GLU A 20 -3.40 -15.41 -2.08
C GLU A 20 -4.72 -14.69 -2.36
N GLY A 21 -4.85 -14.06 -3.51
CA GLY A 21 -6.10 -13.43 -3.94
C GLY A 21 -6.11 -11.90 -3.95
N LEU A 22 -5.03 -11.24 -3.54
CA LEU A 22 -4.95 -9.78 -3.61
C LEU A 22 -4.70 -9.35 -5.05
N LYS A 23 -5.61 -8.57 -5.62
CA LYS A 23 -5.48 -8.02 -6.97
C LYS A 23 -5.32 -6.52 -6.96
N THR A 24 -6.12 -5.83 -6.15
CA THR A 24 -6.12 -4.37 -6.03
C THR A 24 -5.74 -3.96 -4.62
N VAL A 25 -4.87 -2.99 -4.51
CA VAL A 25 -4.28 -2.60 -3.23
C VAL A 25 -4.20 -1.08 -3.13
N VAL A 26 -4.56 -0.55 -1.97
CA VAL A 26 -4.22 0.82 -1.58
C VAL A 26 -2.93 0.77 -0.77
N LEU A 27 -1.98 1.61 -1.11
CA LEU A 27 -0.75 1.77 -0.32
C LEU A 27 -0.97 2.79 0.79
N PHE A 28 -0.63 2.42 1.99
CA PHE A 28 -0.68 3.31 3.16
C PHE A 28 0.75 3.72 3.51
N GLY A 29 1.10 4.96 3.23
CA GLY A 29 2.44 5.50 3.48
C GLY A 29 3.08 6.03 2.20
N ALA A 30 3.17 7.36 2.09
CA ALA A 30 3.67 8.05 0.90
C ALA A 30 5.08 8.60 1.14
N ALA A 31 6.00 7.73 1.56
CA ALA A 31 7.41 8.04 1.73
C ALA A 31 8.26 7.06 0.91
N GLU A 32 9.53 6.92 1.25
CA GLU A 32 10.46 6.09 0.46
C GLU A 32 10.01 4.64 0.32
N THR A 33 9.49 4.03 1.40
CA THR A 33 8.99 2.66 1.32
C THR A 33 7.80 2.55 0.38
N GLY A 34 6.88 3.52 0.43
CA GLY A 34 5.75 3.55 -0.50
C GLY A 34 6.19 3.68 -1.95
N GLU A 35 7.20 4.51 -2.23
CA GLU A 35 7.77 4.64 -3.57
C GLU A 35 8.38 3.33 -4.06
N LEU A 36 9.09 2.64 -3.18
CA LEU A 36 9.69 1.33 -3.49
C LEU A 36 8.62 0.31 -3.86
N VAL A 37 7.57 0.22 -3.04
CA VAL A 37 6.47 -0.72 -3.28
C VAL A 37 5.75 -0.39 -4.58
N TYR A 38 5.46 0.88 -4.82
CA TYR A 38 4.82 1.31 -6.05
C TYR A 38 5.63 0.92 -7.29
N SER A 39 6.95 1.16 -7.23
CA SER A 39 7.86 0.78 -8.31
C SER A 39 7.90 -0.74 -8.52
N ALA A 40 7.99 -1.49 -7.43
CA ALA A 40 8.02 -2.96 -7.50
C ALA A 40 6.72 -3.53 -8.06
N ALA A 41 5.59 -2.93 -7.74
CA ALA A 41 4.28 -3.41 -8.20
C ALA A 41 4.15 -3.38 -9.72
N LYS A 42 4.85 -2.48 -10.40
CA LYS A 42 4.78 -2.34 -11.86
C LYS A 42 5.17 -3.61 -12.63
N THR A 43 5.99 -4.46 -12.03
CA THR A 43 6.44 -5.72 -12.63
C THR A 43 5.71 -6.93 -12.06
N THR A 44 4.62 -6.70 -11.36
CA THR A 44 3.79 -7.75 -10.76
C THR A 44 2.33 -7.57 -11.21
N PRO A 45 1.48 -8.57 -11.01
CA PRO A 45 0.05 -8.43 -11.32
C PRO A 45 -0.74 -7.59 -10.30
N ILE A 46 -0.13 -7.19 -9.19
CA ILE A 46 -0.78 -6.32 -8.21
C ILE A 46 -1.04 -4.96 -8.83
N ARG A 47 -2.26 -4.47 -8.68
CA ARG A 47 -2.64 -3.14 -9.14
C ARG A 47 -2.79 -2.20 -7.96
N ILE A 48 -1.96 -1.17 -7.91
CA ILE A 48 -2.08 -0.11 -6.90
C ILE A 48 -3.16 0.85 -7.38
N VAL A 49 -4.26 0.94 -6.63
CA VAL A 49 -5.42 1.76 -7.03
C VAL A 49 -5.50 3.07 -6.27
N GLY A 50 -4.77 3.22 -5.18
CA GLY A 50 -4.78 4.43 -4.39
C GLY A 50 -3.57 4.52 -3.49
N PHE A 51 -3.27 5.74 -3.04
CA PHE A 51 -2.25 6.05 -2.07
C PHE A 51 -2.86 6.89 -0.96
N VAL A 52 -2.61 6.53 0.29
CA VAL A 52 -3.08 7.31 1.44
C VAL A 52 -1.95 7.52 2.43
N ASP A 53 -2.07 8.59 3.21
CA ASP A 53 -1.13 8.91 4.28
C ASP A 53 -1.86 9.71 5.35
N ASN A 54 -1.52 9.48 6.61
CA ASN A 54 -2.06 10.26 7.72
C ASN A 54 -1.51 11.70 7.74
N ASP A 55 -0.37 11.92 7.09
CA ASP A 55 0.25 13.25 7.03
C ASP A 55 -0.42 14.09 5.94
N ALA A 56 -1.24 15.05 6.37
CA ALA A 56 -1.97 15.92 5.45
C ALA A 56 -1.05 16.73 4.53
N THR A 57 0.20 16.97 4.93
CA THR A 57 1.15 17.70 4.07
C THR A 57 1.55 16.92 2.82
N LYS A 58 1.31 15.61 2.83
CA LYS A 58 1.58 14.76 1.67
C LYS A 58 0.39 14.60 0.73
N HIS A 59 -0.78 15.10 1.13
CA HIS A 59 -1.95 15.00 0.29
C HIS A 59 -1.75 15.82 -1.00
N ARG A 60 -2.21 15.27 -2.12
CA ARG A 60 -2.05 15.78 -3.49
C ARG A 60 -0.68 15.52 -4.11
N MET A 61 0.29 14.94 -3.39
CA MET A 61 1.46 14.38 -4.06
C MET A 61 0.98 13.33 -5.05
N LEU A 62 1.74 13.10 -6.10
CA LEU A 62 1.37 12.13 -7.12
C LEU A 62 2.39 10.99 -7.18
N PHE A 63 1.87 9.76 -7.25
CA PHE A 63 2.66 8.59 -7.65
C PHE A 63 2.12 8.15 -9.00
N GLY A 64 2.88 8.45 -10.07
CA GLY A 64 2.32 8.36 -11.42
C GLY A 64 1.12 9.31 -11.53
N LYS A 65 -0.07 8.78 -11.79
CA LYS A 65 -1.31 9.57 -11.85
C LYS A 65 -2.15 9.44 -10.58
N ILE A 66 -1.66 8.73 -9.56
CA ILE A 66 -2.42 8.47 -8.35
C ILE A 66 -2.11 9.55 -7.32
N PRO A 67 -3.10 10.35 -6.90
CA PRO A 67 -2.87 11.33 -5.85
C PRO A 67 -2.83 10.65 -4.48
N VAL A 68 -2.01 11.20 -3.58
CA VAL A 68 -2.03 10.80 -2.18
C VAL A 68 -3.21 11.48 -1.51
N SER A 69 -4.02 10.71 -0.80
CA SER A 69 -5.24 11.18 -0.17
C SER A 69 -5.29 10.81 1.32
N SER A 70 -6.32 11.28 2.00
CA SER A 70 -6.60 10.88 3.37
C SER A 70 -6.99 9.40 3.45
N PRO A 71 -6.68 8.71 4.55
CA PRO A 71 -7.14 7.34 4.77
C PRO A 71 -8.66 7.16 4.69
N ASP A 72 -9.43 8.22 4.86
CA ASP A 72 -10.89 8.19 4.70
C ASP A 72 -11.33 7.77 3.31
N THR A 73 -10.46 7.87 2.32
CA THR A 73 -10.79 7.56 0.93
C THR A 73 -10.66 6.07 0.59
N ILE A 74 -10.10 5.26 1.47
CA ILE A 74 -9.79 3.85 1.18
C ILE A 74 -11.02 3.09 0.69
N GLU A 75 -12.14 3.20 1.40
CA GLU A 75 -13.34 2.45 1.05
C GLU A 75 -13.87 2.79 -0.35
N ALA A 76 -13.69 4.03 -0.79
CA ALA A 76 -14.14 4.45 -2.11
C ALA A 76 -13.39 3.72 -3.24
N TYR A 77 -12.17 3.29 -3.00
CA TYR A 77 -11.39 2.53 -3.98
C TYR A 77 -11.81 1.07 -4.08
N GLN A 78 -12.55 0.55 -3.10
CA GLN A 78 -12.96 -0.85 -3.04
C GLN A 78 -11.79 -1.82 -3.25
N PRO A 79 -10.68 -1.65 -2.52
CA PRO A 79 -9.51 -2.51 -2.72
C PRO A 79 -9.72 -3.88 -2.10
N ASP A 80 -8.99 -4.88 -2.61
CA ASP A 80 -8.90 -6.17 -1.96
C ASP A 80 -8.13 -6.06 -0.65
N GLY A 81 -7.15 -5.17 -0.61
CA GLY A 81 -6.34 -4.98 0.60
C GLY A 81 -5.69 -3.61 0.70
N VAL A 82 -5.17 -3.35 1.88
CA VAL A 82 -4.33 -2.19 2.17
C VAL A 82 -2.96 -2.72 2.56
N LEU A 83 -1.93 -2.25 1.89
CA LEU A 83 -0.56 -2.61 2.19
C LEU A 83 0.09 -1.45 2.94
N ILE A 84 0.49 -1.72 4.17
CA ILE A 84 1.15 -0.73 5.01
C ILE A 84 2.62 -0.66 4.64
N ALA A 85 3.02 0.48 4.07
CA ALA A 85 4.38 0.75 3.63
C ALA A 85 5.05 1.80 4.52
N SER A 86 4.70 1.83 5.78
CA SER A 86 5.27 2.74 6.77
C SER A 86 6.24 1.97 7.66
N SER A 87 7.36 2.59 8.00
CA SER A 87 8.42 1.92 8.77
C SER A 87 8.29 2.09 10.29
N GLY A 88 7.37 2.91 10.79
CA GLY A 88 7.42 3.27 12.21
C GLY A 88 6.15 3.08 13.01
N GLU A 89 4.98 3.04 12.41
CA GLU A 89 3.71 3.08 13.11
C GLU A 89 2.78 1.94 12.71
N THR A 90 3.34 0.81 12.33
CA THR A 90 2.58 -0.31 11.76
C THR A 90 1.44 -0.76 12.67
N ASP A 91 1.70 -0.93 13.97
CA ASP A 91 0.66 -1.39 14.89
C ASP A 91 -0.47 -0.38 15.06
N ALA A 92 -0.14 0.90 15.14
CA ALA A 92 -1.14 1.96 15.25
C ALA A 92 -2.00 2.03 13.98
N ILE A 93 -1.37 1.90 12.82
CA ILE A 93 -2.09 1.91 11.54
C ILE A 93 -2.98 0.67 11.43
N CYS A 94 -2.51 -0.50 11.83
CA CYS A 94 -3.34 -1.70 11.86
C CYS A 94 -4.59 -1.51 12.72
N ARG A 95 -4.45 -0.89 13.89
CA ARG A 95 -5.60 -0.57 14.75
C ARG A 95 -6.54 0.42 14.09
N GLN A 96 -5.98 1.45 13.43
CA GLN A 96 -6.75 2.45 12.69
C GLN A 96 -7.62 1.81 11.60
N LEU A 97 -7.10 0.76 10.96
CA LEU A 97 -7.74 0.11 9.80
C LEU A 97 -8.57 -1.12 10.19
N ARG A 98 -8.70 -1.44 11.47
CA ARG A 98 -9.43 -2.63 11.91
C ARG A 98 -10.86 -2.69 11.37
N HIS A 99 -11.53 -1.55 11.30
CA HIS A 99 -12.90 -1.48 10.78
C HIS A 99 -12.99 -1.96 9.32
N LEU A 100 -11.92 -1.76 8.53
CA LEU A 100 -11.85 -2.26 7.16
C LEU A 100 -11.63 -3.77 7.12
N SER A 101 -10.77 -4.26 8.01
CA SER A 101 -10.54 -5.70 8.15
C SER A 101 -11.84 -6.43 8.48
N GLU A 102 -12.66 -5.87 9.34
CA GLU A 102 -13.97 -6.44 9.68
C GLU A 102 -14.93 -6.48 8.50
N LYS A 103 -14.70 -5.67 7.49
CA LYS A 103 -15.48 -5.65 6.25
C LYS A 103 -14.88 -6.51 5.14
N GLY A 104 -13.84 -7.27 5.45
CA GLY A 104 -13.21 -8.18 4.47
C GLY A 104 -12.05 -7.61 3.68
N VAL A 105 -11.59 -6.39 4.00
CA VAL A 105 -10.39 -5.82 3.38
C VAL A 105 -9.16 -6.38 4.09
N SER A 106 -8.25 -6.97 3.34
CA SER A 106 -7.01 -7.51 3.91
C SER A 106 -6.06 -6.39 4.30
N ILE A 107 -5.57 -6.40 5.54
CA ILE A 107 -4.58 -5.45 6.00
C ILE A 107 -3.24 -6.18 6.05
N VAL A 108 -2.31 -5.73 5.22
CA VAL A 108 -1.04 -6.45 5.00
C VAL A 108 0.12 -5.55 5.36
N THR A 109 1.11 -6.12 6.02
CA THR A 109 2.39 -5.47 6.29
C THR A 109 3.49 -6.13 5.48
N LEU A 110 4.51 -5.37 5.18
CA LEU A 110 5.69 -5.92 4.50
C LEU A 110 6.65 -6.60 5.47
#